data_7a0bb24a23854ab1b9ac6abd16e95736
#
_entry.id   7a0bb24a23854ab1b9ac6abd16e95736
#
_cell.length_a   1.000
_cell.length_b   1.000
_cell.length_c   1.000
_cell.angle_alpha   90.00
_cell.angle_beta   90.00
_cell.angle_gamma   90.00
#
_symmetry.space_group_name_H-M   'P 1'
#
loop_
_entity.id
_entity.type
_entity.pdbx_description
1 polymer ?
#
loop_
_entity_poly.entity_id
_entity_poly.type
_entity_poly.pdbx_seq_one_letter_code
_entity_poly.pdbx_strand_id
1 'polypeptide(L)'
;MSSPAGFSESSLGALHRLRERREINTVILRYVDVPGVLVADIEGNLTHDELVEALPSDEPRLVVHELSFASPEGMRKNVPLLIFWMPPDAGGQEETYMAVYAALKEFLAEVHVHLTARRPEQLEYRRLVALAG
;
A
#
# COMPACT_ATOMS: atom_id res chain seq x y z
N MET A 1 -22.92 0.94 -11.49
CA MET A 1 -21.77 1.79 -11.24
C MET A 1 -20.49 1.09 -11.70
N SER A 2 -19.72 1.78 -12.49
CA SER A 2 -18.50 1.18 -13.02
C SER A 2 -17.34 1.33 -12.04
N SER A 3 -16.52 0.29 -11.93
CA SER A 3 -15.28 0.36 -11.18
C SER A 3 -14.25 1.17 -11.94
N PRO A 4 -13.31 1.83 -11.25
CA PRO A 4 -12.17 2.43 -11.93
C PRO A 4 -11.43 1.39 -12.75
N ALA A 5 -10.95 1.77 -13.92
CA ALA A 5 -10.20 0.86 -14.76
C ALA A 5 -8.95 0.35 -14.02
N GLY A 6 -8.71 -0.96 -14.10
CA GLY A 6 -7.54 -1.58 -13.48
C GLY A 6 -7.72 -2.01 -12.03
N PHE A 7 -8.93 -1.89 -11.47
CA PHE A 7 -9.19 -2.26 -10.08
C PHE A 7 -10.27 -3.34 -10.02
N SER A 8 -9.97 -4.44 -9.32
CA SER A 8 -10.95 -5.51 -9.12
C SER A 8 -11.91 -5.14 -8.01
N GLU A 9 -13.03 -5.88 -7.94
CA GLU A 9 -13.97 -5.69 -6.84
C GLU A 9 -13.32 -5.99 -5.49
N SER A 10 -12.43 -6.99 -5.45
CA SER A 10 -11.74 -7.33 -4.19
C SER A 10 -10.85 -6.18 -3.73
N SER A 11 -10.16 -5.51 -4.65
CA SER A 11 -9.31 -4.39 -4.27
C SER A 11 -10.12 -3.19 -3.80
N LEU A 12 -11.22 -2.89 -4.50
CA LEU A 12 -12.09 -1.78 -4.10
C LEU A 12 -12.75 -2.04 -2.76
N GLY A 13 -13.20 -3.29 -2.53
CA GLY A 13 -13.80 -3.67 -1.25
C GLY A 13 -12.82 -3.57 -0.10
N ALA A 14 -11.58 -4.03 -0.32
CA ALA A 14 -10.54 -3.95 0.70
C ALA A 14 -10.19 -2.49 1.04
N LEU A 15 -10.05 -1.64 0.02
CA LEU A 15 -9.76 -0.23 0.23
C LEU A 15 -10.91 0.47 0.96
N HIS A 16 -12.14 0.07 0.66
CA HIS A 16 -13.30 0.62 1.37
C HIS A 16 -13.26 0.23 2.85
N ARG A 17 -12.94 -1.03 3.17
CA ARG A 17 -12.82 -1.48 4.56
C ARG A 17 -11.73 -0.73 5.31
N LEU A 18 -10.64 -0.41 4.62
CA LEU A 18 -9.55 0.32 5.25
C LEU A 18 -9.89 1.80 5.44
N ARG A 19 -10.39 2.46 4.39
CA ARG A 19 -10.55 3.90 4.37
C ARG A 19 -11.87 4.39 4.98
N GLU A 20 -12.97 3.72 4.64
CA GLU A 20 -14.29 4.17 5.07
C GLU A 20 -14.74 3.49 6.36
N ARG A 21 -14.58 2.19 6.43
CA ARG A 21 -15.07 1.42 7.58
C ARG A 21 -14.04 1.31 8.69
N ARG A 22 -12.77 1.51 8.36
CA ARG A 22 -11.66 1.46 9.32
C ARG A 22 -11.61 0.14 10.08
N GLU A 23 -11.94 -0.93 9.41
CA GLU A 23 -11.94 -2.28 9.98
C GLU A 23 -10.57 -2.94 9.91
N ILE A 24 -9.73 -2.48 8.98
CA ILE A 24 -8.39 -3.01 8.77
C ILE A 24 -7.43 -1.84 8.59
N ASN A 25 -6.15 -2.10 8.80
CA ASN A 25 -5.12 -1.07 8.63
C ASN A 25 -4.20 -1.30 7.44
N THR A 26 -4.34 -2.42 6.74
CA THR A 26 -3.42 -2.77 5.66
C THR A 26 -4.13 -3.46 4.52
N VAL A 27 -3.81 -3.02 3.30
CA VAL A 27 -4.20 -3.72 2.07
C VAL A 27 -2.95 -3.82 1.22
N ILE A 28 -2.59 -5.04 0.83
CA ILE A 28 -1.48 -5.28 -0.08
C ILE A 28 -2.07 -5.72 -1.40
N LEU A 29 -1.76 -4.98 -2.46
CA LEU A 29 -2.35 -5.19 -3.78
C LEU A 29 -1.32 -5.78 -4.75
N ARG A 30 -1.80 -6.71 -5.57
CA ARG A 30 -0.99 -7.35 -6.60
C ARG A 30 -1.66 -7.15 -7.96
N TYR A 31 -0.86 -6.92 -8.98
CA TYR A 31 -1.39 -6.77 -10.34
C TYR A 31 -1.48 -8.15 -11.00
N VAL A 32 -2.61 -8.43 -11.63
CA VAL A 32 -2.84 -9.67 -12.37
C VAL A 32 -2.99 -9.31 -13.84
N ASP A 33 -2.10 -9.85 -14.69
CA ASP A 33 -2.09 -9.54 -16.13
C ASP A 33 -3.38 -9.91 -16.84
N VAL A 34 -4.01 -10.97 -16.43
CA VAL A 34 -5.28 -11.41 -17.02
C VAL A 34 -6.30 -11.47 -15.89
N PRO A 35 -7.27 -10.57 -15.86
CA PRO A 35 -7.68 -9.63 -16.91
C PRO A 35 -6.99 -8.25 -16.91
N GLY A 36 -5.94 -8.04 -16.14
CA GLY A 36 -5.25 -6.75 -16.09
C GLY A 36 -5.81 -5.82 -15.03
N VAL A 37 -5.84 -6.30 -13.78
CA VAL A 37 -6.38 -5.53 -12.66
C VAL A 37 -5.54 -5.74 -11.41
N LEU A 38 -5.64 -4.78 -10.48
CA LEU A 38 -5.13 -4.95 -9.13
C LEU A 38 -6.11 -5.78 -8.32
N VAL A 39 -5.60 -6.75 -7.60
CA VAL A 39 -6.42 -7.55 -6.68
C VAL A 39 -5.87 -7.42 -5.28
N ALA A 40 -6.73 -7.61 -4.28
CA ALA A 40 -6.30 -7.61 -2.88
C ALA A 40 -5.62 -8.95 -2.60
N ASP A 41 -4.30 -8.90 -2.39
CA ASP A 41 -3.53 -10.09 -2.07
C ASP A 41 -3.61 -10.39 -0.58
N ILE A 42 -3.47 -9.36 0.24
CA ILE A 42 -3.57 -9.48 1.69
C ILE A 42 -4.34 -8.27 2.21
N GLU A 43 -5.24 -8.50 3.15
CA GLU A 43 -5.92 -7.41 3.85
C GLU A 43 -6.09 -7.82 5.31
N GLY A 44 -5.96 -6.87 6.23
CA GLY A 44 -6.12 -7.16 7.64
C GLY A 44 -5.50 -6.10 8.52
N ASN A 45 -5.41 -6.42 9.80
CA ASN A 45 -4.72 -5.59 10.78
C ASN A 45 -3.35 -6.19 11.00
N LEU A 46 -2.34 -5.58 10.39
CA LEU A 46 -0.97 -6.05 10.47
C LEU A 46 -0.14 -5.11 11.33
N THR A 47 0.77 -5.70 12.11
CA THR A 47 1.81 -4.91 12.76
C THR A 47 2.80 -4.49 11.68
N HIS A 48 3.68 -3.57 12.03
CA HIS A 48 4.73 -3.15 11.12
C HIS A 48 5.59 -4.34 10.70
N ASP A 49 5.97 -5.20 11.62
CA ASP A 49 6.78 -6.37 11.31
C ASP A 49 6.05 -7.34 10.38
N GLU A 50 4.76 -7.56 10.64
CA GLU A 50 3.95 -8.42 9.77
C GLU A 50 3.84 -7.85 8.36
N LEU A 51 3.71 -6.54 8.23
CA LEU A 51 3.66 -5.88 6.94
C LEU A 51 4.94 -6.14 6.15
N VAL A 52 6.09 -5.91 6.77
CA VAL A 52 7.37 -6.09 6.09
C VAL A 52 7.57 -7.57 5.69
N GLU A 53 7.23 -8.49 6.59
CA GLU A 53 7.35 -9.91 6.30
C GLU A 53 6.44 -10.39 5.19
N ALA A 54 5.30 -9.73 5.00
CA ALA A 54 4.35 -10.11 3.97
C ALA A 54 4.81 -9.73 2.56
N LEU A 55 5.81 -8.85 2.43
CA LEU A 55 6.26 -8.38 1.13
C LEU A 55 7.23 -9.37 0.50
N PRO A 56 6.96 -9.81 -0.75
CA PRO A 56 7.85 -10.77 -1.40
C PRO A 56 9.18 -10.13 -1.80
N SER A 57 10.23 -10.94 -1.82
CA SER A 57 11.56 -10.45 -2.18
C SER A 57 11.79 -10.36 -3.68
N ASP A 58 10.88 -10.93 -4.48
CA ASP A 58 11.07 -11.07 -5.92
C ASP A 58 9.88 -10.57 -6.75
N GLU A 59 8.90 -9.92 -6.13
CA GLU A 59 7.73 -9.40 -6.85
C GLU A 59 7.33 -8.04 -6.29
N PRO A 60 6.85 -7.14 -7.16
CA PRO A 60 6.37 -5.84 -6.70
C PRO A 60 4.99 -5.97 -6.03
N ARG A 61 4.68 -5.00 -5.21
CA ARG A 61 3.37 -4.88 -4.56
C ARG A 61 3.03 -3.40 -4.36
N LEU A 62 1.76 -3.11 -4.27
CA LEU A 62 1.31 -1.78 -3.85
C LEU A 62 0.62 -1.94 -2.51
N VAL A 63 1.01 -1.11 -1.55
CA VAL A 63 0.54 -1.24 -0.17
C VAL A 63 -0.15 0.04 0.25
N VAL A 64 -1.34 -0.11 0.84
CA VAL A 64 -2.00 0.99 1.56
C VAL A 64 -2.01 0.59 3.02
N HIS A 65 -1.34 1.37 3.86
CA HIS A 65 -1.17 1.04 5.27
C HIS A 65 -1.44 2.28 6.11
N GLU A 66 -2.31 2.13 7.11
CA GLU A 66 -2.56 3.22 8.05
C GLU A 66 -1.58 3.09 9.20
N LEU A 67 -0.62 4.02 9.26
CA LEU A 67 0.42 4.02 10.28
C LEU A 67 -0.09 4.72 11.53
N SER A 68 0.02 4.02 12.68
CA SER A 68 -0.34 4.60 13.99
C SER A 68 0.93 4.89 14.76
N PHE A 69 1.02 6.12 15.28
CA PHE A 69 2.19 6.50 16.08
C PHE A 69 1.81 7.66 16.99
N ALA A 70 2.68 7.92 17.98
CA ALA A 70 2.51 9.07 18.86
C ALA A 70 3.37 10.22 18.37
N SER A 71 2.79 11.43 18.32
CA SER A 71 3.54 12.62 17.97
C SER A 71 4.48 13.01 19.13
N PRO A 72 5.43 13.92 18.90
CA PRO A 72 6.29 14.41 20.00
C PRO A 72 5.52 14.98 21.16
N GLU A 73 4.32 15.52 20.91
CA GLU A 73 3.45 16.08 21.96
C GLU A 73 2.63 15.00 22.66
N GLY A 74 2.81 13.73 22.27
CA GLY A 74 2.12 12.61 22.89
C GLY A 74 0.75 12.31 22.31
N MET A 75 0.35 12.96 21.23
CA MET A 75 -0.94 12.72 20.60
C MET A 75 -0.87 11.54 19.65
N ARG A 76 -1.88 10.69 19.69
CA ARG A 76 -1.97 9.54 18.76
C ARG A 76 -2.35 10.05 17.37
N LYS A 77 -1.60 9.61 16.38
CA LYS A 77 -1.87 9.92 14.98
C LYS A 77 -2.03 8.66 14.17
N ASN A 78 -2.92 8.71 13.17
CA ASN A 78 -3.12 7.63 12.21
C ASN A 78 -3.00 8.26 10.82
N VAL A 79 -1.97 7.89 10.09
CA VAL A 79 -1.69 8.50 8.79
C VAL A 79 -1.63 7.40 7.73
N PRO A 80 -2.46 7.49 6.68
CA PRO A 80 -2.40 6.50 5.60
C PRO A 80 -1.17 6.73 4.72
N LEU A 81 -0.50 5.63 4.39
CA LEU A 81 0.67 5.62 3.51
C LEU A 81 0.34 4.81 2.26
N LEU A 82 0.85 5.27 1.14
CA LEU A 82 0.81 4.50 -0.10
C LEU A 82 2.25 4.13 -0.44
N ILE A 83 2.54 2.83 -0.43
CA ILE A 83 3.89 2.31 -0.63
C ILE A 83 3.96 1.52 -1.92
N PHE A 84 4.90 1.88 -2.77
CA PHE A 84 5.23 1.10 -3.96
C PHE A 84 6.43 0.23 -3.60
N TRP A 85 6.18 -1.06 -3.41
CA TRP A 85 7.23 -2.03 -3.11
C TRP A 85 7.76 -2.59 -4.43
N MET A 86 9.02 -2.31 -4.73
CA MET A 86 9.64 -2.71 -5.99
C MET A 86 11.01 -3.30 -5.71
N PRO A 87 11.09 -4.58 -5.31
CA PRO A 87 12.38 -5.18 -4.98
C PRO A 87 13.27 -5.31 -6.22
N PRO A 88 14.60 -5.35 -6.05
CA PRO A 88 15.52 -5.40 -7.19
C PRO A 88 15.32 -6.61 -8.10
N ASP A 89 14.85 -7.72 -7.54
CA ASP A 89 14.67 -8.96 -8.29
C ASP A 89 13.34 -9.09 -8.99
N ALA A 90 12.53 -8.03 -8.97
CA ALA A 90 11.19 -8.07 -9.56
C ALA A 90 11.16 -8.04 -11.08
N GLY A 91 12.25 -7.72 -11.72
CA GLY A 91 12.47 -7.59 -13.16
C GLY A 91 11.29 -7.67 -14.12
N GLY A 92 11.22 -6.72 -15.05
CA GLY A 92 10.24 -6.76 -16.14
C GLY A 92 8.84 -6.25 -15.81
N GLN A 93 8.54 -6.02 -14.54
CA GLN A 93 7.20 -5.59 -14.14
C GLN A 93 7.12 -4.12 -13.72
N GLU A 94 8.25 -3.43 -13.74
CA GLU A 94 8.31 -2.08 -13.20
C GLU A 94 7.38 -1.11 -13.92
N GLU A 95 7.38 -1.11 -15.26
CA GLU A 95 6.54 -0.19 -16.01
C GLU A 95 5.05 -0.39 -15.73
N THR A 96 4.62 -1.65 -15.71
CA THR A 96 3.22 -1.97 -15.43
C THR A 96 2.82 -1.48 -14.06
N TYR A 97 3.65 -1.75 -13.04
CA TYR A 97 3.34 -1.33 -11.68
C TYR A 97 3.42 0.18 -11.52
N MET A 98 4.31 0.86 -12.25
CA MET A 98 4.36 2.31 -12.19
C MET A 98 3.06 2.93 -12.71
N ALA A 99 2.50 2.35 -13.78
CA ALA A 99 1.24 2.83 -14.35
C ALA A 99 0.08 2.65 -13.39
N VAL A 100 -0.04 1.45 -12.77
CA VAL A 100 -1.14 1.23 -11.82
C VAL A 100 -0.92 1.98 -10.51
N TYR A 101 0.32 2.22 -10.12
CA TYR A 101 0.63 3.06 -8.97
C TYR A 101 0.12 4.49 -9.20
N ALA A 102 0.35 5.03 -10.41
CA ALA A 102 -0.14 6.36 -10.74
C ALA A 102 -1.67 6.42 -10.67
N ALA A 103 -2.35 5.38 -11.18
CA ALA A 103 -3.81 5.31 -11.11
C ALA A 103 -4.29 5.21 -9.66
N LEU A 104 -3.58 4.44 -8.83
CA LEU A 104 -3.94 4.29 -7.43
C LEU A 104 -3.77 5.60 -6.67
N LYS A 105 -2.72 6.37 -6.97
CA LYS A 105 -2.53 7.69 -6.36
C LYS A 105 -3.68 8.63 -6.67
N GLU A 106 -4.19 8.58 -7.90
CA GLU A 106 -5.35 9.40 -8.27
C GLU A 106 -6.61 8.94 -7.55
N PHE A 107 -6.80 7.62 -7.48
CA PHE A 107 -7.97 7.06 -6.81
C PHE A 107 -7.97 7.37 -5.31
N LEU A 108 -6.79 7.37 -4.69
CA LEU A 108 -6.62 7.66 -3.27
C LEU A 108 -6.06 9.07 -3.08
N ALA A 109 -6.73 10.06 -3.67
CA ALA A 109 -6.23 11.44 -3.67
C ALA A 109 -6.06 12.03 -2.27
N GLU A 110 -6.79 11.51 -1.27
CA GLU A 110 -6.69 11.96 0.11
C GLU A 110 -5.47 11.39 0.85
N VAL A 111 -4.77 10.43 0.24
CA VAL A 111 -3.54 9.89 0.82
C VAL A 111 -2.38 10.72 0.30
N HIS A 112 -1.69 11.41 1.21
CA HIS A 112 -0.65 12.37 0.84
C HIS A 112 0.77 11.89 1.06
N VAL A 113 0.97 10.76 1.73
CA VAL A 113 2.30 10.24 1.99
C VAL A 113 2.56 9.06 1.07
N HIS A 114 3.49 9.25 0.15
CA HIS A 114 3.84 8.23 -0.85
C HIS A 114 5.30 7.84 -0.69
N LEU A 115 5.58 6.57 -0.88
CA LEU A 115 6.93 6.04 -0.71
C LEU A 115 7.18 4.92 -1.70
N THR A 116 8.35 4.93 -2.33
CA THR A 116 8.83 3.81 -3.13
C THR A 116 9.96 3.14 -2.36
N ALA A 117 9.86 1.83 -2.14
CA ALA A 117 10.86 1.08 -1.41
C ALA A 117 11.31 -0.12 -2.22
N ARG A 118 12.61 -0.39 -2.20
CA ARG A 118 13.21 -1.53 -2.89
C ARG A 118 13.79 -2.55 -1.91
N ARG A 119 13.98 -2.16 -0.66
CA ARG A 119 14.56 -3.02 0.38
C ARG A 119 13.82 -2.81 1.69
N PRO A 120 13.78 -3.85 2.54
CA PRO A 120 13.06 -3.74 3.84
C PRO A 120 13.56 -2.60 4.72
N GLU A 121 14.86 -2.27 4.65
CA GLU A 121 15.43 -1.20 5.46
C GLU A 121 14.78 0.15 5.18
N GLN A 122 14.25 0.33 3.97
CA GLN A 122 13.57 1.58 3.60
C GLN A 122 12.18 1.68 4.21
N LEU A 123 11.70 0.59 4.81
CA LEU A 123 10.39 0.53 5.46
C LEU A 123 10.49 0.48 6.97
N GLU A 124 11.63 0.83 7.54
CA GLU A 124 11.77 0.86 9.00
C GLU A 124 10.72 1.78 9.61
N TYR A 125 10.18 1.36 10.76
CA TYR A 125 9.09 2.07 11.42
C TYR A 125 9.41 3.55 11.62
N ARG A 126 10.60 3.87 12.11
CA ARG A 126 10.95 5.26 12.38
C ARG A 126 11.08 6.09 11.09
N ARG A 127 11.43 5.46 9.97
CA ARG A 127 11.46 6.14 8.67
C ARG A 127 10.04 6.49 8.21
N LEU A 128 9.11 5.57 8.41
CA LEU A 128 7.71 5.79 8.07
C LEU A 128 7.11 6.89 8.94
N VAL A 129 7.43 6.87 10.23
CA VAL A 129 6.98 7.93 11.15
C VAL A 129 7.52 9.29 10.73
N ALA A 130 8.79 9.36 10.32
CA ALA A 130 9.39 10.61 9.87
C ALA A 130 8.69 11.17 8.63
N LEU A 131 8.26 10.29 7.71
CA LEU A 131 7.54 10.72 6.52
C LEU A 131 6.12 11.18 6.86
N ALA A 132 5.49 10.51 7.80
CA ALA A 132 4.08 10.76 8.16
C ALA A 132 3.93 11.93 9.13
N GLY A 133 4.90 12.13 9.97
CA GLY A 133 4.89 13.21 10.95
C GLY A 133 5.43 14.50 10.40
#